data_51cd5171b3c9fc722d9d1f4abc554146
#
_entry.id   51cd5171b3c9fc722d9d1f4abc554146
#
_cell.length_a   1.000
_cell.length_b   1.000
_cell.length_c   1.000
_cell.angle_alpha   90.00
_cell.angle_beta   90.00
_cell.angle_gamma   90.00
#
_symmetry.space_group_name_H-M   'P 1'
#
loop_
_entity.id
_entity.type
_entity.pdbx_description
1 polymer ?
#
loop_
_entity_poly.entity_id
_entity_poly.type
_entity_poly.pdbx_seq_one_letter_code
_entity_poly.pdbx_strand_id
1 'polypeptide(L)'
;LLALFGCTLKHRPPTLSRFSGVCERLFGTTNTQFVYNLAGNTQISKKVRLITKTVNPKNLAVWTLGLLYLYLCEWAYEEYDTTEHPALLISPERAFNQGMAKNGFRNHRLIPDDENWRILTLPTTNKGVAKIHPTQGIQ
;
A
#
# COMPACT_ATOMS: atom_id res chain seq x y z
N LEU A 1 15.16 13.11 6.96
CA LEU A 1 13.77 12.67 7.09
C LEU A 1 13.63 11.59 8.17
N LEU A 2 14.33 10.46 8.07
CA LEU A 2 14.25 9.36 9.05
C LEU A 2 14.64 9.80 10.47
N ALA A 3 15.72 10.55 10.62
CA ALA A 3 16.17 11.04 11.91
C ALA A 3 15.17 12.02 12.54
N LEU A 4 14.54 12.88 11.73
CA LEU A 4 13.54 13.85 12.19
C LEU A 4 12.31 13.15 12.78
N PHE A 5 11.88 12.06 12.16
CA PHE A 5 10.73 11.29 12.62
C PHE A 5 11.10 10.15 13.58
N GLY A 6 12.36 10.03 13.96
CA GLY A 6 12.83 8.98 14.86
C GLY A 6 12.67 7.57 14.26
N CYS A 7 12.63 7.46 12.93
CA CYS A 7 12.55 6.19 12.23
C CYS A 7 13.94 5.60 11.99
N THR A 8 14.04 4.29 12.04
CA THR A 8 15.28 3.57 11.69
C THR A 8 15.09 2.84 10.37
N LEU A 9 15.95 3.13 9.40
CA LEU A 9 15.97 2.39 8.14
C LEU A 9 16.76 1.10 8.34
N LYS A 10 16.09 -0.03 8.10
CA LYS A 10 16.74 -1.35 8.07
C LYS A 10 16.72 -1.87 6.63
N HIS A 11 17.89 -2.19 6.12
CA HIS A 11 18.01 -2.87 4.84
C HIS A 11 17.99 -4.39 5.05
N ARG A 12 17.27 -5.10 4.19
CA ARG A 12 17.40 -6.55 4.17
C ARG A 12 18.79 -6.94 3.67
N PRO A 13 19.37 -8.04 4.18
CA PRO A 13 20.59 -8.58 3.63
C PRO A 13 20.46 -8.86 2.13
N PRO A 14 21.47 -8.53 1.31
CA PRO A 14 21.48 -8.89 -0.10
C PRO A 14 21.29 -10.39 -0.27
N THR A 15 20.61 -10.82 -1.35
CA THR A 15 20.38 -12.22 -1.72
C THR A 15 19.39 -13.03 -0.85
N LEU A 16 18.92 -12.51 0.28
CA LEU A 16 17.95 -13.21 1.13
C LEU A 16 16.52 -12.74 0.86
N SER A 17 15.90 -13.32 -0.18
CA SER A 17 14.53 -12.99 -0.61
C SER A 17 13.45 -13.22 0.46
N ARG A 18 13.66 -14.16 1.38
CA ARG A 18 12.68 -14.53 2.43
C ARG A 18 12.37 -13.41 3.43
N PHE A 19 13.24 -12.39 3.57
CA PHE A 19 13.01 -11.28 4.49
C PHE A 19 11.84 -10.36 4.11
N SER A 20 11.41 -10.34 2.85
CA SER A 20 10.24 -9.58 2.39
C SER A 20 9.01 -10.46 2.13
N GLY A 21 9.10 -11.75 2.35
CA GLY A 21 8.04 -12.71 2.00
C GLY A 21 6.67 -12.42 2.64
N VAL A 22 6.62 -11.82 3.83
CA VAL A 22 5.36 -11.43 4.48
C VAL A 22 4.70 -10.28 3.72
N CYS A 23 5.45 -9.22 3.40
CA CYS A 23 4.92 -8.09 2.64
C CYS A 23 4.52 -8.50 1.21
N GLU A 24 5.34 -9.31 0.53
CA GLU A 24 5.04 -9.82 -0.81
C GLU A 24 3.76 -10.66 -0.81
N ARG A 25 3.55 -11.47 0.23
CA ARG A 25 2.34 -12.27 0.38
C ARG A 25 1.12 -11.39 0.66
N LEU A 26 1.25 -10.37 1.50
CA LEU A 26 0.18 -9.41 1.75
C LEU A 26 -0.23 -8.69 0.45
N PHE A 27 0.73 -8.21 -0.34
CA PHE A 27 0.43 -7.63 -1.65
C PHE A 27 -0.24 -8.63 -2.60
N GLY A 28 0.20 -9.90 -2.58
CA GLY A 28 -0.46 -10.97 -3.34
C GLY A 28 -1.92 -11.18 -2.92
N THR A 29 -2.17 -11.21 -1.62
CA THR A 29 -3.53 -11.34 -1.05
C THR A 29 -4.39 -10.12 -1.41
N THR A 30 -3.88 -8.91 -1.21
CA THR A 30 -4.58 -7.67 -1.61
C THR A 30 -4.93 -7.67 -3.09
N ASN A 31 -4.00 -8.09 -3.94
CA ASN A 31 -4.27 -8.17 -5.38
C ASN A 31 -5.38 -9.18 -5.70
N THR A 32 -5.34 -10.37 -5.13
CA THR A 32 -6.28 -11.44 -5.47
C THR A 32 -7.66 -11.23 -4.84
N GLN A 33 -7.72 -10.76 -3.63
CA GLN A 33 -8.99 -10.60 -2.90
C GLN A 33 -9.64 -9.24 -3.12
N PHE A 34 -8.88 -8.19 -3.39
CA PHE A 34 -9.40 -6.84 -3.56
C PHE A 34 -9.21 -6.32 -4.98
N VAL A 35 -7.97 -6.05 -5.42
CA VAL A 35 -7.70 -5.32 -6.68
C VAL A 35 -8.27 -6.01 -7.91
N TYR A 36 -8.18 -7.33 -8.01
CA TYR A 36 -8.67 -8.07 -9.17
C TYR A 36 -10.20 -8.14 -9.26
N ASN A 37 -10.89 -7.84 -8.17
CA ASN A 37 -12.36 -7.77 -8.14
C ASN A 37 -12.91 -6.39 -8.50
N LEU A 38 -12.04 -5.37 -8.61
CA LEU A 38 -12.46 -4.02 -8.96
C LEU A 38 -12.75 -3.88 -10.46
N ALA A 39 -13.79 -3.12 -10.79
CA ALA A 39 -14.06 -2.73 -12.17
C ALA A 39 -12.87 -1.94 -12.74
N GLY A 40 -12.47 -2.23 -13.96
CA GLY A 40 -11.33 -1.58 -14.61
C GLY A 40 -9.96 -2.10 -14.18
N ASN A 41 -9.89 -3.20 -13.42
CA ASN A 41 -8.60 -3.81 -13.11
C ASN A 41 -7.86 -4.26 -14.38
N THR A 42 -6.53 -4.24 -14.32
CA THR A 42 -5.68 -4.50 -15.49
C THR A 42 -5.28 -5.98 -15.65
N GLN A 43 -5.83 -6.89 -14.86
CA GLN A 43 -5.46 -8.30 -14.92
C GLN A 43 -5.76 -8.90 -16.31
N ILE A 44 -6.86 -8.50 -16.92
CA ILE A 44 -7.23 -8.92 -18.28
C ILE A 44 -6.19 -8.47 -19.32
N SER A 45 -5.43 -7.39 -19.04
CA SER A 45 -4.40 -6.88 -19.96
C SER A 45 -3.26 -7.89 -20.21
N LYS A 46 -3.10 -8.88 -19.32
CA LYS A 46 -2.16 -9.99 -19.51
C LYS A 46 -2.58 -10.93 -20.65
N LYS A 47 -3.86 -10.87 -21.02
CA LYS A 47 -4.43 -11.68 -22.11
C LYS A 47 -5.01 -10.74 -23.18
N VAL A 48 -4.14 -10.09 -23.94
CA VAL A 48 -4.50 -9.07 -24.95
C VAL A 48 -5.64 -9.52 -25.90
N ARG A 49 -5.71 -10.81 -26.22
CA ARG A 49 -6.77 -11.37 -27.06
C ARG A 49 -8.18 -11.29 -26.47
N LEU A 50 -8.29 -11.06 -25.15
CA LEU A 50 -9.57 -10.92 -24.46
C LEU A 50 -10.01 -9.46 -24.32
N ILE A 51 -9.17 -8.51 -24.72
CA ILE A 51 -9.51 -7.09 -24.69
C ILE A 51 -10.39 -6.81 -25.91
N THR A 52 -11.65 -6.56 -25.66
CA THR A 52 -12.62 -6.10 -26.67
C THR A 52 -13.04 -4.67 -26.37
N LYS A 53 -13.82 -4.05 -27.25
CA LYS A 53 -14.34 -2.69 -27.04
C LYS A 53 -15.17 -2.58 -25.74
N THR A 54 -15.91 -3.62 -25.39
CA THR A 54 -16.75 -3.70 -24.19
C THR A 54 -16.01 -4.14 -22.94
N VAL A 55 -14.88 -4.86 -23.08
CA VAL A 55 -14.09 -5.44 -21.97
C VAL A 55 -12.73 -4.74 -21.85
N ASN A 56 -12.65 -3.48 -22.21
CA ASN A 56 -11.43 -2.69 -22.09
C ASN A 56 -11.36 -2.11 -20.65
N PRO A 57 -10.31 -2.43 -19.87
CA PRO A 57 -10.15 -1.90 -18.51
C PRO A 57 -10.26 -0.38 -18.41
N LYS A 58 -9.77 0.35 -19.42
CA LYS A 58 -9.85 1.82 -19.45
C LYS A 58 -11.29 2.33 -19.48
N ASN A 59 -12.18 1.63 -20.15
CA ASN A 59 -13.58 2.02 -20.24
C ASN A 59 -14.38 1.63 -19.00
N LEU A 60 -13.85 0.70 -18.20
CA LEU A 60 -14.47 0.20 -16.96
C LEU A 60 -13.86 0.84 -15.71
N ALA A 61 -12.87 1.71 -15.86
CA ALA A 61 -12.22 2.40 -14.75
C ALA A 61 -13.13 3.52 -14.23
N VAL A 62 -13.93 3.21 -13.22
CA VAL A 62 -14.92 4.12 -12.61
C VAL A 62 -14.48 4.68 -11.26
N TRP A 63 -13.37 4.19 -10.72
CA TRP A 63 -12.91 4.53 -9.39
C TRP A 63 -12.22 5.88 -9.35
N THR A 64 -12.66 6.77 -8.46
CA THR A 64 -11.86 7.92 -8.02
C THR A 64 -10.86 7.47 -6.94
N LEU A 65 -9.78 8.22 -6.77
CA LEU A 65 -8.77 7.90 -5.75
C LEU A 65 -9.39 7.84 -4.34
N GLY A 66 -10.31 8.78 -4.04
CA GLY A 66 -10.99 8.82 -2.74
C GLY A 66 -11.87 7.60 -2.49
N LEU A 67 -12.69 7.20 -3.48
CA LEU A 67 -13.54 6.01 -3.37
C LEU A 67 -12.71 4.74 -3.28
N LEU A 68 -11.63 4.64 -4.06
CA LEU A 68 -10.72 3.49 -3.99
C LEU A 68 -10.08 3.37 -2.61
N TYR A 69 -9.66 4.50 -2.02
CA TYR A 69 -9.09 4.52 -0.68
C TYR A 69 -10.10 4.07 0.38
N LEU A 70 -11.31 4.61 0.35
CA LEU A 70 -12.36 4.22 1.29
C LEU A 70 -12.68 2.73 1.20
N TYR A 71 -12.84 2.21 -0.01
CA TYR A 71 -13.15 0.81 -0.22
C TYR A 71 -11.98 -0.13 0.15
N LEU A 72 -10.75 0.32 -0.05
CA LEU A 72 -9.56 -0.39 0.43
C LEU A 72 -9.52 -0.46 1.97
N CYS A 73 -9.89 0.63 2.65
CA CYS A 73 -9.96 0.66 4.11
C CYS A 73 -11.06 -0.29 4.63
N GLU A 74 -12.25 -0.25 4.02
CA GLU A 74 -13.34 -1.18 4.35
C GLU A 74 -12.89 -2.63 4.20
N TRP A 75 -12.33 -3.00 3.06
CA TRP A 75 -11.80 -4.35 2.85
C TRP A 75 -10.71 -4.72 3.87
N ALA A 76 -9.77 -3.82 4.14
CA ALA A 76 -8.62 -4.13 5.01
C ALA A 76 -9.04 -4.32 6.47
N TYR A 77 -9.91 -3.45 6.99
CA TYR A 77 -10.26 -3.45 8.41
C TYR A 77 -11.50 -4.27 8.73
N GLU A 78 -12.46 -4.35 7.82
CA GLU A 78 -13.72 -5.06 8.10
C GLU A 78 -13.73 -6.50 7.57
N GLU A 79 -13.00 -6.77 6.49
CA GLU A 79 -12.92 -8.12 5.92
C GLU A 79 -11.60 -8.82 6.25
N TYR A 80 -10.46 -8.24 5.85
CA TYR A 80 -9.17 -8.91 5.97
C TYR A 80 -8.74 -9.08 7.42
N ASP A 81 -8.81 -8.02 8.24
CA ASP A 81 -8.35 -8.05 9.63
C ASP A 81 -9.23 -8.93 10.52
N THR A 82 -10.50 -9.10 10.18
CA THR A 82 -11.47 -9.88 10.96
C THR A 82 -11.57 -11.34 10.54
N THR A 83 -11.17 -11.67 9.30
CA THR A 83 -11.24 -13.03 8.77
C THR A 83 -10.08 -13.89 9.27
N GLU A 84 -10.35 -15.16 9.56
CA GLU A 84 -9.32 -16.10 9.96
C GLU A 84 -8.25 -16.26 8.87
N HIS A 85 -6.99 -16.01 9.24
CA HIS A 85 -5.87 -16.16 8.33
C HIS A 85 -5.30 -17.58 8.39
N PRO A 86 -5.20 -18.32 7.27
CA PRO A 86 -4.82 -19.73 7.25
C PRO A 86 -3.50 -20.06 7.95
N ALA A 87 -2.53 -19.15 7.93
CA ALA A 87 -1.24 -19.36 8.58
C ALA A 87 -1.23 -18.98 10.07
N LEU A 88 -2.19 -18.19 10.52
CA LEU A 88 -2.31 -17.76 11.92
C LEU A 88 -3.34 -18.58 12.69
N LEU A 89 -4.29 -19.21 11.99
CA LEU A 89 -5.47 -19.92 12.55
C LEU A 89 -6.36 -19.02 13.43
N ILE A 90 -6.17 -17.75 13.35
CA ILE A 90 -6.95 -16.67 13.95
C ILE A 90 -6.93 -15.44 13.04
N SER A 91 -7.80 -14.47 13.27
CA SER A 91 -7.79 -13.24 12.50
C SER A 91 -6.53 -12.39 12.80
N PRO A 92 -6.05 -11.58 11.84
CA PRO A 92 -4.91 -10.68 12.05
C PRO A 92 -5.10 -9.74 13.24
N GLU A 93 -6.28 -9.14 13.38
CA GLU A 93 -6.63 -8.31 14.54
C GLU A 93 -6.47 -9.05 15.86
N ARG A 94 -7.01 -10.27 15.95
CA ARG A 94 -6.90 -11.10 17.15
C ARG A 94 -5.46 -11.48 17.47
N ALA A 95 -4.67 -11.82 16.43
CA ALA A 95 -3.25 -12.10 16.58
C ALA A 95 -2.48 -10.89 17.10
N PHE A 96 -2.79 -9.69 16.57
CA PHE A 96 -2.20 -8.44 17.03
C PHE A 96 -2.54 -8.18 18.52
N ASN A 97 -3.80 -8.26 18.87
CA ASN A 97 -4.27 -8.02 20.23
C ASN A 97 -3.66 -9.01 21.25
N GLN A 98 -3.55 -10.29 20.89
CA GLN A 98 -2.85 -11.29 21.71
C GLN A 98 -1.36 -10.97 21.84
N GLY A 99 -0.72 -10.54 20.77
CA GLY A 99 0.68 -10.12 20.78
C GLY A 99 0.92 -8.93 21.70
N MET A 100 0.03 -7.94 21.66
CA MET A 100 0.08 -6.76 22.54
C MET A 100 -0.17 -7.14 24.00
N ALA A 101 -1.13 -7.98 24.28
CA ALA A 101 -1.41 -8.47 25.65
C ALA A 101 -0.21 -9.23 26.25
N LYS A 102 0.49 -10.02 25.43
CA LYS A 102 1.65 -10.80 25.87
C LYS A 102 2.93 -9.98 26.04
N ASN A 103 3.18 -9.03 25.14
CA ASN A 103 4.46 -8.31 25.07
C ASN A 103 4.37 -6.87 25.60
N GLY A 104 3.19 -6.42 26.02
CA GLY A 104 2.91 -5.06 26.45
C GLY A 104 2.69 -4.11 25.28
N PHE A 105 2.09 -2.96 25.59
CA PHE A 105 1.86 -1.92 24.62
C PHE A 105 3.15 -1.15 24.33
N ARG A 106 3.41 -0.89 23.07
CA ARG A 106 4.50 0.00 22.66
C ARG A 106 3.96 1.43 22.61
N ASN A 107 4.74 2.39 23.13
CA ASN A 107 4.46 3.79 22.88
C ASN A 107 4.70 4.06 21.39
N HIS A 108 3.62 4.13 20.62
CA HIS A 108 3.70 4.55 19.23
C HIS A 108 3.89 6.07 19.19
N ARG A 109 4.95 6.49 18.53
CA ARG A 109 5.12 7.90 18.23
C ARG A 109 4.15 8.29 17.12
N LEU A 110 3.23 9.20 17.44
CA LEU A 110 2.37 9.80 16.44
C LEU A 110 3.15 10.91 15.73
N ILE A 111 3.16 10.87 14.42
CA ILE A 111 3.70 11.92 13.59
C ILE A 111 2.52 12.80 13.20
N PRO A 112 2.50 14.10 13.55
CA PRO A 112 1.40 14.99 13.19
C PRO A 112 1.35 15.16 11.67
N ASP A 113 0.15 15.13 11.10
CA ASP A 113 -0.10 15.48 9.70
C ASP A 113 -0.14 17.01 9.56
N ASP A 114 1.02 17.61 9.66
CA ASP A 114 1.23 19.05 9.50
C ASP A 114 1.87 19.40 8.14
N GLU A 115 2.03 20.69 7.88
CA GLU A 115 2.65 21.17 6.65
C GLU A 115 4.09 20.69 6.50
N ASN A 116 4.84 20.57 7.59
CA ASN A 116 6.21 20.05 7.57
C ASN A 116 6.23 18.59 7.12
N TRP A 117 5.30 17.76 7.63
CA TRP A 117 5.14 16.39 7.18
C TRP A 117 4.85 16.33 5.69
N ARG A 118 3.90 17.12 5.20
CA ARG A 118 3.51 17.17 3.78
C ARG A 118 4.68 17.57 2.91
N ILE A 119 5.41 18.64 3.26
CA ILE A 119 6.59 19.09 2.49
C ILE A 119 7.69 18.03 2.47
N LEU A 120 7.97 17.40 3.61
CA LEU A 120 9.04 16.41 3.75
C LEU A 120 8.73 15.07 3.05
N THR A 121 7.45 14.77 2.83
CA THR A 121 7.02 13.54 2.13
C THR A 121 6.75 13.77 0.65
N LEU A 122 6.87 14.99 0.14
CA LEU A 122 6.76 15.25 -1.29
C LEU A 122 7.77 14.43 -2.09
N PRO A 123 7.37 13.93 -3.26
CA PRO A 123 8.30 13.26 -4.16
C PRO A 123 9.46 14.18 -4.53
N THR A 124 10.66 13.69 -4.39
CA THR A 124 11.87 14.40 -4.82
C THR A 124 12.28 13.95 -6.21
N THR A 125 12.93 14.84 -6.96
CA THR A 125 13.54 14.46 -8.23
C THR A 125 14.68 13.47 -8.02
N ASN A 126 14.96 12.60 -9.00
CA ASN A 126 16.03 11.61 -8.92
C ASN A 126 17.42 12.20 -8.61
N LYS A 127 17.61 13.48 -8.93
CA LYS A 127 18.88 14.22 -8.69
C LYS A 127 18.79 15.16 -7.48
N GLY A 128 17.68 15.17 -6.73
CA GLY A 128 17.48 16.07 -5.59
C GLY A 128 17.32 17.55 -5.98
N VAL A 129 17.39 17.88 -7.28
CA VAL A 129 17.19 19.23 -7.82
C VAL A 129 16.37 19.16 -9.08
N ALA A 130 15.53 20.16 -9.31
CA ALA A 130 14.76 20.33 -10.54
C ALA A 130 15.00 21.74 -11.07
N LYS A 131 15.11 21.88 -12.40
CA LYS A 131 15.11 23.20 -13.04
C LYS A 131 13.67 23.66 -13.25
N ILE A 132 13.40 24.90 -12.84
CA ILE A 132 12.12 25.54 -13.14
C ILE A 132 12.23 26.18 -14.53
N HIS A 133 11.44 25.66 -15.46
CA HIS A 133 11.35 26.28 -16.77
C HIS A 133 10.25 27.35 -16.77
N PRO A 134 10.48 28.58 -17.26
CA PRO A 134 9.52 29.69 -17.14
C PRO A 134 8.12 29.40 -17.73
N THR A 135 8.05 28.52 -18.74
CA THR A 135 6.80 28.20 -19.46
C THR A 135 6.30 26.77 -19.24
N GLN A 136 7.16 25.85 -18.75
CA GLN A 136 6.84 24.42 -18.62
C GLN A 136 6.81 23.92 -17.18
N GLY A 137 7.13 24.79 -16.21
CA GLY A 137 7.17 24.42 -14.81
C GLY A 137 8.41 23.58 -14.42
N ILE A 138 8.24 22.69 -13.47
CA ILE A 138 9.32 21.82 -12.96
C ILE A 138 9.51 20.65 -13.92
N GLN A 139 10.74 20.43 -14.34
CA GLN A 139 11.17 19.28 -15.14
C GLN A 139 12.10 18.35 -14.36
#